data_7b69b8e9cf0699e862eb8b8eedfce678
#
_entry.id   7b69b8e9cf0699e862eb8b8eedfce678
#
_cell.length_a   1.000
_cell.length_b   1.000
_cell.length_c   1.000
_cell.angle_alpha   90.00
_cell.angle_beta   90.00
_cell.angle_gamma   90.00
#
_symmetry.space_group_name_H-M   'P 1'
#
loop_
_entity.id
_entity.type
_entity.pdbx_description
1 polymer ?
#
loop_
_entity_poly.entity_id
_entity_poly.type
_entity_poly.pdbx_seq_one_letter_code
_entity_poly.pdbx_strand_id
1 'polypeptide(L)'
;MNVYAIRAIYHFEMARARRTLMQSLIAPVISTALYFVVFGAAIGGRIPHVEGVSYGAFIVPGLVMLSLLTQSISNASFGIYFPKFTGTIYELLSAPVSYYEIVIAYVGAAATKSVILGLVILATAAFIVPLRIEHPVWMVLFLVLTSVTFSLFGFIIGIWADGFEKLQIIPLLIVTPLTFLGGSFYSINMLPPVWQTVSLFNPVVYLVSGFRWSFYGLADVDVWVSLGMTCAFLAGSMAVVAWIFRSGYRLKT
;
A
#
# COMPACT_ATOMS: atom_id res chain seq x y z
N MET A 1 17.62 -17.05 -14.42
CA MET A 1 16.53 -16.75 -13.47
C MET A 1 15.85 -18.06 -13.07
N ASN A 2 15.87 -18.39 -11.78
CA ASN A 2 15.30 -19.63 -11.26
C ASN A 2 13.79 -19.44 -10.97
N VAL A 3 12.96 -19.65 -11.99
CA VAL A 3 11.49 -19.49 -11.90
C VAL A 3 10.86 -20.44 -10.85
N TYR A 4 11.46 -21.61 -10.64
CA TYR A 4 10.97 -22.58 -9.64
C TYR A 4 11.13 -22.04 -8.21
N ALA A 5 12.25 -21.36 -7.92
CA ALA A 5 12.45 -20.73 -6.63
C ALA A 5 11.46 -19.58 -6.38
N ILE A 6 11.27 -18.70 -7.38
CA ILE A 6 10.26 -17.63 -7.30
C ILE A 6 8.88 -18.22 -7.02
N ARG A 7 8.49 -19.25 -7.77
CA ARG A 7 7.18 -19.89 -7.61
C ARG A 7 7.03 -20.54 -6.23
N ALA A 8 8.07 -21.21 -5.73
CA ALA A 8 8.03 -21.86 -4.42
C ALA A 8 7.81 -20.86 -3.29
N ILE A 9 8.59 -19.77 -3.24
CA ILE A 9 8.47 -18.71 -2.24
C ILE A 9 7.10 -18.03 -2.36
N TYR A 10 6.69 -17.66 -3.57
CA TYR A 10 5.39 -17.04 -3.83
C TYR A 10 4.22 -17.91 -3.35
N HIS A 11 4.22 -19.20 -3.69
CA HIS A 11 3.17 -20.14 -3.26
C HIS A 11 3.16 -20.33 -1.74
N PHE A 12 4.33 -20.39 -1.10
CA PHE A 12 4.43 -20.47 0.36
C PHE A 12 3.76 -19.25 1.02
N GLU A 13 4.06 -18.05 0.51
CA GLU A 13 3.49 -16.79 1.00
C GLU A 13 1.97 -16.72 0.77
N MET A 14 1.50 -17.17 -0.38
CA MET A 14 0.06 -17.22 -0.67
C MET A 14 -0.67 -18.28 0.17
N ALA A 15 -0.04 -19.44 0.44
CA ALA A 15 -0.59 -20.44 1.35
C ALA A 15 -0.66 -19.93 2.79
N ARG A 16 0.31 -19.11 3.24
CA ARG A 16 0.27 -18.42 4.53
C ARG A 16 -0.92 -17.45 4.59
N ALA A 17 -1.14 -16.66 3.54
CA ALA A 17 -2.28 -15.74 3.46
C ALA A 17 -3.62 -16.44 3.58
N ARG A 18 -3.79 -17.61 2.95
CA ARG A 18 -5.02 -18.43 3.06
C ARG A 18 -5.28 -18.88 4.50
N ARG A 19 -4.24 -19.17 5.28
CA ARG A 19 -4.37 -19.57 6.69
C ARG A 19 -4.70 -18.38 7.62
N THR A 20 -4.41 -17.16 7.19
CA THR A 20 -4.62 -15.93 7.97
C THR A 20 -5.65 -15.00 7.34
N LEU A 21 -6.61 -15.54 6.56
CA LEU A 21 -7.61 -14.75 5.81
C LEU A 21 -8.41 -13.79 6.71
N MET A 22 -8.76 -14.21 7.93
CA MET A 22 -9.45 -13.35 8.88
C MET A 22 -8.70 -12.05 9.16
N GLN A 23 -7.39 -12.14 9.39
CA GLN A 23 -6.56 -10.99 9.72
C GLN A 23 -6.12 -10.20 8.48
N SER A 24 -5.79 -10.90 7.39
CA SER A 24 -5.20 -10.28 6.20
C SER A 24 -6.23 -9.71 5.22
N LEU A 25 -7.49 -10.15 5.28
CA LEU A 25 -8.53 -9.72 4.36
C LEU A 25 -9.79 -9.24 5.10
N ILE A 26 -10.38 -10.09 5.94
CA ILE A 26 -11.69 -9.80 6.52
C ILE A 26 -11.63 -8.62 7.48
N ALA A 27 -10.68 -8.59 8.42
CA ALA A 27 -10.56 -7.50 9.38
C ALA A 27 -10.32 -6.12 8.72
N PRO A 28 -9.42 -5.95 7.74
CA PRO A 28 -9.28 -4.68 7.01
C PRO A 28 -10.53 -4.29 6.23
N VAL A 29 -11.24 -5.24 5.61
CA VAL A 29 -12.49 -4.95 4.89
C VAL A 29 -13.57 -4.45 5.84
N ILE A 30 -13.77 -5.11 6.99
CA ILE A 30 -14.75 -4.69 8.01
C ILE A 30 -14.38 -3.30 8.55
N SER A 31 -13.10 -3.07 8.88
CA SER A 31 -12.65 -1.76 9.37
C SER A 31 -12.90 -0.66 8.35
N THR A 32 -12.60 -0.92 7.08
CA THR A 32 -12.82 0.07 6.02
C THR A 32 -14.30 0.29 5.74
N ALA A 33 -15.12 -0.77 5.75
CA ALA A 33 -16.57 -0.65 5.65
C ALA A 33 -17.16 0.18 6.80
N LEU A 34 -16.65 -0.01 8.02
CA LEU A 34 -17.05 0.81 9.17
C LEU A 34 -16.68 2.28 8.98
N TYR A 35 -15.49 2.57 8.44
CA TYR A 35 -15.12 3.94 8.08
C TYR A 35 -16.09 4.54 7.05
N PHE A 36 -16.50 3.80 6.03
CA PHE A 36 -17.49 4.29 5.06
C PHE A 36 -18.81 4.64 5.73
N VAL A 37 -19.30 3.79 6.64
CA VAL A 37 -20.55 4.04 7.33
C VAL A 37 -20.44 5.24 8.28
N VAL A 38 -19.41 5.27 9.13
CA VAL A 38 -19.23 6.32 10.13
C VAL A 38 -18.95 7.69 9.47
N PHE A 39 -17.98 7.77 8.59
CA PHE A 39 -17.63 9.04 7.94
C PHE A 39 -18.67 9.45 6.90
N GLY A 40 -19.19 8.50 6.13
CA GLY A 40 -20.25 8.75 5.16
C GLY A 40 -21.53 9.28 5.81
N ALA A 41 -21.95 8.72 6.96
CA ALA A 41 -23.13 9.17 7.67
C ALA A 41 -22.88 10.43 8.51
N ALA A 42 -21.80 10.46 9.32
CA ALA A 42 -21.55 11.53 10.26
C ALA A 42 -21.11 12.84 9.58
N ILE A 43 -20.22 12.75 8.57
CA ILE A 43 -19.70 13.91 7.86
C ILE A 43 -20.53 14.18 6.60
N GLY A 44 -20.93 13.17 5.87
CA GLY A 44 -21.78 13.30 4.68
C GLY A 44 -23.13 13.98 4.96
N GLY A 45 -23.66 13.84 6.20
CA GLY A 45 -24.84 14.60 6.64
C GLY A 45 -24.62 16.11 6.77
N ARG A 46 -23.37 16.56 6.94
CA ARG A 46 -23.00 17.98 7.07
C ARG A 46 -22.36 18.56 5.80
N ILE A 47 -21.59 17.73 5.10
CA ILE A 47 -20.91 18.08 3.85
C ILE A 47 -21.38 17.04 2.81
N PRO A 48 -22.52 17.27 2.16
CA PRO A 48 -23.09 16.28 1.26
C PRO A 48 -22.24 16.03 0.01
N HIS A 49 -21.53 17.03 -0.49
CA HIS A 49 -20.71 16.94 -1.68
C HIS A 49 -19.35 17.61 -1.50
N VAL A 50 -18.31 17.02 -2.06
CA VAL A 50 -16.96 17.57 -2.22
C VAL A 50 -16.65 17.55 -3.72
N GLU A 51 -16.37 18.72 -4.31
CA GLU A 51 -16.06 18.88 -5.74
C GLU A 51 -17.08 18.19 -6.68
N GLY A 52 -18.38 18.21 -6.28
CA GLY A 52 -19.45 17.62 -7.08
C GLY A 52 -19.71 16.14 -6.87
N VAL A 53 -18.88 15.45 -6.07
CA VAL A 53 -19.04 14.03 -5.72
C VAL A 53 -19.62 13.91 -4.31
N SER A 54 -20.50 12.93 -4.06
CA SER A 54 -21.00 12.68 -2.70
C SER A 54 -19.82 12.36 -1.76
N TYR A 55 -19.86 12.88 -0.54
CA TYR A 55 -18.75 12.73 0.40
C TYR A 55 -18.38 11.25 0.64
N GLY A 56 -19.38 10.36 0.76
CA GLY A 56 -19.17 8.93 0.91
C GLY A 56 -18.38 8.32 -0.26
N ALA A 57 -18.69 8.71 -1.49
CA ALA A 57 -17.98 8.24 -2.67
C ALA A 57 -16.57 8.87 -2.77
N PHE A 58 -16.43 10.15 -2.41
CA PHE A 58 -15.15 10.88 -2.43
C PHE A 58 -14.07 10.25 -1.55
N ILE A 59 -14.43 9.72 -0.37
CA ILE A 59 -13.46 9.11 0.57
C ILE A 59 -13.03 7.69 0.18
N VAL A 60 -13.76 7.01 -0.74
CA VAL A 60 -13.45 5.61 -1.12
C VAL A 60 -12.01 5.44 -1.60
N PRO A 61 -11.50 6.22 -2.57
CA PRO A 61 -10.13 6.07 -3.05
C PRO A 61 -9.09 6.26 -1.93
N GLY A 62 -9.31 7.22 -1.05
CA GLY A 62 -8.42 7.49 0.08
C GLY A 62 -8.37 6.32 1.08
N LEU A 63 -9.52 5.75 1.43
CA LEU A 63 -9.62 4.60 2.35
C LEU A 63 -9.04 3.31 1.75
N VAL A 64 -9.22 3.10 0.44
CA VAL A 64 -8.56 2.00 -0.27
C VAL A 64 -7.05 2.17 -0.18
N MET A 65 -6.52 3.38 -0.45
CA MET A 65 -5.09 3.65 -0.36
C MET A 65 -4.56 3.47 1.06
N LEU A 66 -5.25 3.94 2.09
CA LEU A 66 -4.87 3.71 3.49
C LEU A 66 -4.69 2.23 3.81
N SER A 67 -5.67 1.41 3.44
CA SER A 67 -5.64 -0.04 3.65
C SER A 67 -4.54 -0.71 2.82
N LEU A 68 -4.39 -0.29 1.56
CA LEU A 68 -3.40 -0.82 0.64
C LEU A 68 -1.97 -0.58 1.12
N LEU A 69 -1.66 0.66 1.51
CA LEU A 69 -0.34 1.06 2.02
C LEU A 69 0.03 0.27 3.26
N THR A 70 -0.87 0.24 4.24
CA THR A 70 -0.65 -0.45 5.51
C THR A 70 -0.45 -1.95 5.31
N GLN A 71 -1.28 -2.59 4.49
CA GLN A 71 -1.20 -4.03 4.24
C GLN A 71 -0.02 -4.42 3.35
N SER A 72 0.33 -3.60 2.35
CA SER A 72 1.50 -3.85 1.50
C SER A 72 2.78 -3.88 2.34
N ILE A 73 2.94 -2.89 3.22
CA ILE A 73 4.09 -2.82 4.12
C ILE A 73 4.07 -4.00 5.10
N SER A 74 2.96 -4.25 5.79
CA SER A 74 2.88 -5.30 6.81
C SER A 74 3.10 -6.69 6.22
N ASN A 75 2.51 -7.00 5.07
CA ASN A 75 2.69 -8.30 4.41
C ASN A 75 4.13 -8.54 3.95
N ALA A 76 4.77 -7.53 3.36
CA ALA A 76 6.13 -7.66 2.86
C ALA A 76 7.15 -7.68 4.00
N SER A 77 7.01 -6.79 4.99
CA SER A 77 7.94 -6.72 6.13
C SER A 77 7.90 -8.00 6.96
N PHE A 78 6.71 -8.51 7.28
CA PHE A 78 6.58 -9.78 7.97
C PHE A 78 7.13 -10.95 7.13
N GLY A 79 6.89 -10.94 5.80
CA GLY A 79 7.34 -11.98 4.88
C GLY A 79 8.83 -12.25 4.96
N ILE A 80 9.66 -11.21 4.94
CA ILE A 80 11.11 -11.34 4.99
C ILE A 80 11.65 -11.39 6.43
N TYR A 81 11.00 -10.71 7.38
CA TYR A 81 11.44 -10.72 8.78
C TYR A 81 11.26 -12.08 9.45
N PHE A 82 10.17 -12.79 9.18
CA PHE A 82 9.88 -14.08 9.82
C PHE A 82 10.96 -15.13 9.53
N PRO A 83 11.41 -15.37 8.28
CA PRO A 83 12.57 -16.19 8.00
C PRO A 83 13.86 -15.75 8.72
N LYS A 84 14.05 -14.43 8.85
CA LYS A 84 15.21 -13.88 9.59
C LYS A 84 15.12 -14.23 11.09
N PHE A 85 13.96 -14.07 11.68
CA PHE A 85 13.70 -14.39 13.09
C PHE A 85 13.85 -15.88 13.40
N THR A 86 13.40 -16.76 12.51
CA THR A 86 13.49 -18.22 12.68
C THR A 86 14.84 -18.81 12.26
N GLY A 87 15.72 -18.02 11.67
CA GLY A 87 17.00 -18.48 11.12
C GLY A 87 16.90 -19.16 9.74
N THR A 88 15.70 -19.45 9.22
CA THR A 88 15.52 -20.07 7.89
C THR A 88 16.00 -19.18 6.74
N ILE A 89 16.29 -17.90 7.00
CA ILE A 89 16.90 -17.01 6.01
C ILE A 89 18.27 -17.52 5.54
N TYR A 90 19.03 -18.20 6.39
CA TYR A 90 20.35 -18.77 6.03
C TYR A 90 20.21 -19.88 4.98
N GLU A 91 19.15 -20.67 5.07
CA GLU A 91 18.84 -21.70 4.07
C GLU A 91 18.51 -21.05 2.71
N LEU A 92 17.70 -19.97 2.77
CA LEU A 92 17.35 -19.20 1.58
C LEU A 92 18.57 -18.55 0.92
N LEU A 93 19.50 -17.97 1.72
CA LEU A 93 20.69 -17.31 1.21
C LEU A 93 21.78 -18.30 0.75
N SER A 94 21.76 -19.55 1.24
CA SER A 94 22.69 -20.61 0.79
C SER A 94 22.18 -21.36 -0.43
N ALA A 95 20.88 -21.26 -0.75
CA ALA A 95 20.30 -21.85 -1.94
C ALA A 95 20.82 -21.14 -3.22
N PRO A 96 20.82 -21.82 -4.38
CA PRO A 96 21.23 -21.20 -5.66
C PRO A 96 20.12 -20.26 -6.20
N VAL A 97 19.78 -19.26 -5.42
CA VAL A 97 18.72 -18.27 -5.70
C VAL A 97 19.32 -16.88 -5.65
N SER A 98 19.11 -16.09 -6.69
CA SER A 98 19.59 -14.72 -6.74
C SER A 98 18.72 -13.80 -5.86
N TYR A 99 19.29 -12.71 -5.39
CA TYR A 99 18.55 -11.72 -4.59
C TYR A 99 17.36 -11.11 -5.36
N TYR A 100 17.45 -10.96 -6.69
CA TYR A 100 16.33 -10.50 -7.49
C TYR A 100 15.14 -11.46 -7.42
N GLU A 101 15.40 -12.76 -7.43
CA GLU A 101 14.38 -13.81 -7.34
C GLU A 101 13.69 -13.80 -5.98
N ILE A 102 14.47 -13.60 -4.91
CA ILE A 102 13.94 -13.45 -3.54
C ILE A 102 13.02 -12.23 -3.46
N VAL A 103 13.48 -11.07 -3.93
CA VAL A 103 12.71 -9.82 -3.90
C VAL A 103 11.43 -9.96 -4.73
N ILE A 104 11.52 -10.44 -5.96
CA ILE A 104 10.36 -10.62 -6.84
C ILE A 104 9.31 -11.53 -6.19
N ALA A 105 9.74 -12.61 -5.55
CA ALA A 105 8.84 -13.57 -4.94
C ALA A 105 8.11 -12.99 -3.72
N TYR A 106 8.82 -12.41 -2.76
CA TYR A 106 8.22 -11.84 -1.54
C TYR A 106 7.39 -10.58 -1.83
N VAL A 107 7.97 -9.64 -2.59
CA VAL A 107 7.28 -8.40 -2.97
C VAL A 107 6.08 -8.70 -3.86
N GLY A 108 6.23 -9.59 -4.83
CA GLY A 108 5.14 -10.01 -5.70
C GLY A 108 3.99 -10.66 -4.93
N ALA A 109 4.28 -11.54 -3.97
CA ALA A 109 3.25 -12.14 -3.12
C ALA A 109 2.56 -11.10 -2.24
N ALA A 110 3.31 -10.17 -1.62
CA ALA A 110 2.74 -9.11 -0.79
C ALA A 110 1.88 -8.14 -1.61
N ALA A 111 2.37 -7.73 -2.78
CA ALA A 111 1.63 -6.86 -3.70
C ALA A 111 0.33 -7.54 -4.19
N THR A 112 0.38 -8.82 -4.55
CA THR A 112 -0.82 -9.57 -4.96
C THR A 112 -1.88 -9.61 -3.84
N LYS A 113 -1.47 -9.88 -2.59
CA LYS A 113 -2.38 -9.86 -1.42
C LYS A 113 -3.03 -8.49 -1.27
N SER A 114 -2.25 -7.42 -1.41
CA SER A 114 -2.73 -6.04 -1.24
C SER A 114 -3.65 -5.60 -2.38
N VAL A 115 -3.35 -5.98 -3.62
CA VAL A 115 -4.24 -5.74 -4.78
C VAL A 115 -5.58 -6.45 -4.57
N ILE A 116 -5.56 -7.72 -4.16
CA ILE A 116 -6.80 -8.48 -3.87
C ILE A 116 -7.60 -7.76 -2.77
N LEU A 117 -6.95 -7.34 -1.69
CA LEU A 117 -7.62 -6.57 -0.63
C LEU A 117 -8.23 -5.27 -1.16
N GLY A 118 -7.48 -4.49 -1.93
CA GLY A 118 -7.98 -3.24 -2.54
C GLY A 118 -9.21 -3.47 -3.41
N LEU A 119 -9.20 -4.51 -4.25
CA LEU A 119 -10.35 -4.89 -5.08
C LEU A 119 -11.56 -5.34 -4.25
N VAL A 120 -11.34 -6.08 -3.17
CA VAL A 120 -12.43 -6.49 -2.26
C VAL A 120 -13.02 -5.29 -1.53
N ILE A 121 -12.19 -4.33 -1.08
CA ILE A 121 -12.67 -3.09 -0.47
C ILE A 121 -13.46 -2.26 -1.49
N LEU A 122 -12.98 -2.13 -2.72
CA LEU A 122 -13.72 -1.44 -3.80
C LEU A 122 -15.06 -2.11 -4.10
N ALA A 123 -15.10 -3.43 -4.18
CA ALA A 123 -16.33 -4.18 -4.36
C ALA A 123 -17.31 -3.93 -3.19
N THR A 124 -16.80 -3.94 -1.95
CA THR A 124 -17.61 -3.64 -0.76
C THR A 124 -18.14 -2.21 -0.78
N ALA A 125 -17.31 -1.23 -1.15
CA ALA A 125 -17.71 0.17 -1.27
C ALA A 125 -18.80 0.38 -2.33
N ALA A 126 -18.73 -0.35 -3.45
CA ALA A 126 -19.73 -0.28 -4.53
C ALA A 126 -21.15 -0.72 -4.09
N PHE A 127 -21.28 -1.51 -3.03
CA PHE A 127 -22.58 -1.84 -2.43
C PHE A 127 -23.12 -0.74 -1.50
N ILE A 128 -22.24 0.15 -1.01
CA ILE A 128 -22.61 1.16 -0.01
C ILE A 128 -22.83 2.53 -0.66
N VAL A 129 -21.99 2.88 -1.65
CA VAL A 129 -22.01 4.18 -2.33
C VAL A 129 -21.95 4.01 -3.86
N PRO A 130 -22.58 4.91 -4.62
CA PRO A 130 -22.49 4.89 -6.07
C PRO A 130 -21.07 5.28 -6.52
N LEU A 131 -20.27 4.28 -6.90
CA LEU A 131 -18.95 4.51 -7.46
C LEU A 131 -19.00 4.74 -8.96
N ARG A 132 -18.27 5.73 -9.43
CA ARG A 132 -18.03 5.96 -10.84
C ARG A 132 -16.54 5.82 -11.13
N ILE A 133 -16.18 4.95 -12.08
CA ILE A 133 -14.80 4.74 -12.49
C ILE A 133 -14.67 5.26 -13.91
N GLU A 134 -14.09 6.45 -14.07
CA GLU A 134 -13.94 7.08 -15.39
C GLU A 134 -12.75 6.51 -16.16
N HIS A 135 -11.67 6.15 -15.44
CA HIS A 135 -10.43 5.68 -16.04
C HIS A 135 -9.99 4.34 -15.44
N PRO A 136 -10.63 3.20 -15.80
CA PRO A 136 -10.38 1.90 -15.14
C PRO A 136 -8.94 1.40 -15.32
N VAL A 137 -8.30 1.68 -16.43
CA VAL A 137 -6.89 1.31 -16.68
C VAL A 137 -5.96 2.02 -15.70
N TRP A 138 -6.18 3.31 -15.47
CA TRP A 138 -5.42 4.11 -14.51
C TRP A 138 -5.66 3.68 -13.07
N MET A 139 -6.90 3.31 -12.74
CA MET A 139 -7.24 2.74 -11.44
C MET A 139 -6.40 1.48 -11.16
N VAL A 140 -6.38 0.53 -12.09
CA VAL A 140 -5.58 -0.70 -11.94
C VAL A 140 -4.09 -0.39 -11.89
N LEU A 141 -3.61 0.54 -12.74
CA LEU A 141 -2.21 0.96 -12.75
C LEU A 141 -1.77 1.52 -11.39
N PHE A 142 -2.50 2.49 -10.83
CA PHE A 142 -2.18 3.07 -9.52
C PHE A 142 -2.30 2.04 -8.41
N LEU A 143 -3.32 1.16 -8.45
CA LEU A 143 -3.50 0.09 -7.48
C LEU A 143 -2.29 -0.86 -7.44
N VAL A 144 -1.86 -1.34 -8.60
CA VAL A 144 -0.71 -2.26 -8.71
C VAL A 144 0.59 -1.56 -8.38
N LEU A 145 0.82 -0.38 -8.97
CA LEU A 145 2.06 0.37 -8.78
C LEU A 145 2.27 0.74 -7.30
N THR A 146 1.23 1.22 -6.62
CA THR A 146 1.26 1.51 -5.19
C THR A 146 1.53 0.25 -4.37
N SER A 147 0.84 -0.86 -4.67
CA SER A 147 1.03 -2.13 -3.98
C SER A 147 2.46 -2.64 -4.10
N VAL A 148 3.05 -2.60 -5.29
CA VAL A 148 4.45 -3.02 -5.52
C VAL A 148 5.42 -2.11 -4.79
N THR A 149 5.25 -0.79 -4.92
CA THR A 149 6.12 0.21 -4.30
C THR A 149 6.16 0.05 -2.78
N PHE A 150 5.00 -0.04 -2.15
CA PHE A 150 4.92 -0.14 -0.69
C PHE A 150 5.20 -1.56 -0.17
N SER A 151 5.01 -2.59 -0.96
CA SER A 151 5.54 -3.93 -0.63
C SER A 151 7.07 -3.93 -0.67
N LEU A 152 7.69 -3.24 -1.63
CA LEU A 152 9.15 -3.11 -1.68
C LEU A 152 9.68 -2.30 -0.49
N PHE A 153 9.01 -1.21 -0.14
CA PHE A 153 9.33 -0.43 1.07
C PHE A 153 9.16 -1.26 2.34
N GLY A 154 8.08 -2.04 2.46
CA GLY A 154 7.87 -2.98 3.56
C GLY A 154 8.95 -4.06 3.63
N PHE A 155 9.42 -4.55 2.50
CA PHE A 155 10.54 -5.50 2.43
C PHE A 155 11.83 -4.90 3.02
N ILE A 156 12.13 -3.63 2.73
CA ILE A 156 13.26 -2.89 3.33
C ILE A 156 13.10 -2.82 4.85
N ILE A 157 11.90 -2.47 5.33
CA ILE A 157 11.60 -2.41 6.77
C ILE A 157 11.81 -3.77 7.42
N GLY A 158 11.36 -4.86 6.80
CA GLY A 158 11.54 -6.21 7.32
C GLY A 158 13.00 -6.63 7.45
N ILE A 159 13.87 -6.21 6.53
CA ILE A 159 15.31 -6.44 6.64
C ILE A 159 15.92 -5.60 7.77
N TRP A 160 15.50 -4.34 7.89
CA TRP A 160 16.03 -3.40 8.88
C TRP A 160 15.60 -3.74 10.31
N ALA A 161 14.39 -4.30 10.49
CA ALA A 161 13.83 -4.61 11.80
C ALA A 161 14.64 -5.69 12.53
N ASP A 162 14.77 -5.53 13.84
CA ASP A 162 15.38 -6.48 14.79
C ASP A 162 14.36 -7.00 15.84
N GLY A 163 13.08 -6.57 15.71
CA GLY A 163 11.97 -7.02 16.54
C GLY A 163 10.62 -6.84 15.85
N PHE A 164 9.62 -7.64 16.25
CA PHE A 164 8.24 -7.54 15.70
C PHE A 164 7.61 -6.17 15.94
N GLU A 165 7.97 -5.48 17.01
CA GLU A 165 7.48 -4.13 17.31
C GLU A 165 7.82 -3.15 16.19
N LYS A 166 9.06 -3.21 15.66
CA LYS A 166 9.50 -2.31 14.58
C LYS A 166 8.73 -2.49 13.28
N LEU A 167 8.19 -3.67 13.02
CA LEU A 167 7.34 -3.92 11.86
C LEU A 167 6.02 -3.16 11.94
N GLN A 168 5.51 -2.90 13.14
CA GLN A 168 4.23 -2.22 13.37
C GLN A 168 4.39 -0.71 13.59
N ILE A 169 5.52 -0.28 14.17
CA ILE A 169 5.78 1.13 14.49
C ILE A 169 5.73 2.00 13.22
N ILE A 170 6.40 1.58 12.14
CA ILE A 170 6.48 2.38 10.91
C ILE A 170 5.11 2.53 10.24
N PRO A 171 4.33 1.45 9.99
CA PRO A 171 2.96 1.60 9.47
C PRO A 171 2.08 2.48 10.36
N LEU A 172 2.13 2.28 11.67
CA LEU A 172 1.24 2.95 12.61
C LEU A 172 1.59 4.42 12.83
N LEU A 173 2.87 4.73 13.07
CA LEU A 173 3.30 6.07 13.47
C LEU A 173 3.69 6.96 12.29
N ILE A 174 4.04 6.40 11.15
CA ILE A 174 4.49 7.17 9.98
C ILE A 174 3.45 7.08 8.86
N VAL A 175 3.15 5.88 8.37
CA VAL A 175 2.32 5.73 7.18
C VAL A 175 0.88 6.16 7.44
N THR A 176 0.30 5.77 8.57
CA THR A 176 -1.07 6.16 8.91
C THR A 176 -1.25 7.68 9.00
N PRO A 177 -0.46 8.46 9.77
CA PRO A 177 -0.56 9.92 9.77
C PRO A 177 -0.31 10.55 8.40
N LEU A 178 0.68 10.06 7.64
CA LEU A 178 0.93 10.55 6.28
C LEU A 178 -0.26 10.31 5.35
N THR A 179 -0.96 9.19 5.51
CA THR A 179 -2.14 8.88 4.69
C THR A 179 -3.32 9.78 5.06
N PHE A 180 -3.51 10.08 6.35
CA PHE A 180 -4.51 11.06 6.78
C PHE A 180 -4.20 12.46 6.23
N LEU A 181 -2.95 12.91 6.34
CA LEU A 181 -2.48 14.18 5.78
C LEU A 181 -2.37 14.16 4.25
N GLY A 182 -2.43 12.98 3.66
CA GLY A 182 -2.38 12.75 2.21
C GLY A 182 -3.69 13.02 1.46
N GLY A 183 -4.69 13.61 2.12
CA GLY A 183 -5.97 13.94 1.49
C GLY A 183 -6.92 12.74 1.35
N SER A 184 -6.78 11.71 2.20
CA SER A 184 -7.67 10.53 2.14
C SER A 184 -9.12 10.85 2.45
N PHE A 185 -9.38 11.83 3.32
CA PHE A 185 -10.72 12.18 3.81
C PHE A 185 -11.19 13.57 3.37
N TYR A 186 -10.34 14.35 2.73
CA TYR A 186 -10.61 15.72 2.27
C TYR A 186 -9.79 16.01 1.01
N SER A 187 -10.15 17.06 0.27
CA SER A 187 -9.30 17.60 -0.80
C SER A 187 -8.26 18.54 -0.18
N ILE A 188 -7.02 18.47 -0.67
CA ILE A 188 -5.92 19.35 -0.19
C ILE A 188 -6.31 20.82 -0.37
N ASN A 189 -7.11 21.15 -1.38
CA ASN A 189 -7.62 22.48 -1.63
C ASN A 189 -8.48 23.04 -0.49
N MET A 190 -9.00 22.17 0.40
CA MET A 190 -9.79 22.58 1.59
C MET A 190 -8.90 23.03 2.76
N LEU A 191 -7.59 22.80 2.70
CA LEU A 191 -6.65 23.19 3.75
C LEU A 191 -6.24 24.67 3.64
N PRO A 192 -5.82 25.30 4.76
CA PRO A 192 -5.12 26.59 4.72
C PRO A 192 -3.84 26.52 3.87
N PRO A 193 -3.41 27.63 3.21
CA PRO A 193 -2.31 27.61 2.22
C PRO A 193 -1.00 27.01 2.74
N VAL A 194 -0.67 27.22 4.02
CA VAL A 194 0.53 26.67 4.65
C VAL A 194 0.48 25.13 4.65
N TRP A 195 -0.68 24.56 5.01
CA TRP A 195 -0.86 23.11 5.06
C TRP A 195 -0.96 22.48 3.66
N GLN A 196 -1.48 23.20 2.66
CA GLN A 196 -1.41 22.76 1.27
C GLN A 196 0.04 22.52 0.84
N THR A 197 0.91 23.52 1.10
CA THR A 197 2.34 23.41 0.77
C THR A 197 3.01 22.28 1.53
N VAL A 198 2.74 22.12 2.83
CA VAL A 198 3.29 21.02 3.65
C VAL A 198 2.84 19.66 3.11
N SER A 199 1.58 19.55 2.70
CA SER A 199 1.03 18.29 2.14
C SER A 199 1.74 17.87 0.86
N LEU A 200 2.23 18.80 0.04
CA LEU A 200 2.97 18.46 -1.19
C LEU A 200 4.33 17.78 -0.93
N PHE A 201 4.88 17.87 0.27
CA PHE A 201 6.06 17.08 0.66
C PHE A 201 5.71 15.65 1.07
N ASN A 202 4.43 15.35 1.22
CA ASN A 202 3.95 14.03 1.58
C ASN A 202 3.79 13.15 0.31
N PRO A 203 4.57 12.07 0.14
CA PRO A 203 4.47 11.22 -1.04
C PRO A 203 3.10 10.55 -1.20
N VAL A 204 2.35 10.37 -0.11
CA VAL A 204 1.02 9.72 -0.13
C VAL A 204 -0.02 10.59 -0.84
N VAL A 205 0.14 11.92 -0.84
CA VAL A 205 -0.72 12.85 -1.58
C VAL A 205 -0.83 12.45 -3.06
N TYR A 206 0.30 12.18 -3.67
CA TYR A 206 0.37 11.84 -5.09
C TYR A 206 -0.32 10.51 -5.40
N LEU A 207 -0.21 9.53 -4.49
CA LEU A 207 -0.86 8.23 -4.62
C LEU A 207 -2.39 8.36 -4.51
N VAL A 208 -2.86 9.07 -3.48
CA VAL A 208 -4.29 9.29 -3.24
C VAL A 208 -4.90 10.13 -4.35
N SER A 209 -4.23 11.22 -4.75
CA SER A 209 -4.69 12.12 -5.81
C SER A 209 -4.79 11.40 -7.16
N GLY A 210 -3.74 10.70 -7.59
CA GLY A 210 -3.75 9.96 -8.85
C GLY A 210 -4.78 8.83 -8.88
N PHE A 211 -4.95 8.12 -7.75
CA PHE A 211 -5.96 7.07 -7.64
C PHE A 211 -7.37 7.65 -7.65
N ARG A 212 -7.64 8.77 -6.94
CA ARG A 212 -8.93 9.47 -6.96
C ARG A 212 -9.27 10.00 -8.34
N TRP A 213 -8.29 10.55 -9.05
CA TRP A 213 -8.49 11.00 -10.41
C TRP A 213 -9.02 9.88 -11.33
N SER A 214 -8.56 8.65 -11.13
CA SER A 214 -9.04 7.53 -11.94
C SER A 214 -10.53 7.21 -11.76
N PHE A 215 -11.13 7.64 -10.64
CA PHE A 215 -12.56 7.44 -10.35
C PHE A 215 -13.41 8.59 -10.86
N TYR A 216 -13.02 9.84 -10.62
CA TYR A 216 -13.90 11.00 -10.78
C TYR A 216 -13.34 12.09 -11.70
N GLY A 217 -12.17 11.89 -12.28
CA GLY A 217 -11.46 12.97 -13.00
C GLY A 217 -10.95 14.09 -12.08
N LEU A 218 -11.15 13.98 -10.76
CA LEU A 218 -10.78 14.98 -9.77
C LEU A 218 -9.39 14.66 -9.19
N ALA A 219 -8.49 15.63 -9.25
CA ALA A 219 -7.13 15.48 -8.74
C ALA A 219 -6.70 16.72 -7.96
N ASP A 220 -6.16 16.52 -6.75
CA ASP A 220 -5.49 17.59 -6.00
C ASP A 220 -4.14 17.96 -6.64
N VAL A 221 -3.50 16.99 -7.31
CA VAL A 221 -2.23 17.14 -8.04
C VAL A 221 -2.36 16.46 -9.40
N ASP A 222 -1.75 17.04 -10.42
CA ASP A 222 -1.75 16.50 -11.79
C ASP A 222 -1.38 15.00 -11.80
N VAL A 223 -2.11 14.24 -12.63
CA VAL A 223 -1.98 12.77 -12.68
C VAL A 223 -0.60 12.31 -13.14
N TRP A 224 0.05 13.06 -14.04
CA TRP A 224 1.38 12.71 -14.53
C TRP A 224 2.45 12.97 -13.48
N VAL A 225 2.29 14.04 -12.68
CA VAL A 225 3.14 14.31 -11.52
C VAL A 225 2.96 13.21 -10.47
N SER A 226 1.72 12.81 -10.21
CA SER A 226 1.38 11.71 -9.30
C SER A 226 2.01 10.39 -9.74
N LEU A 227 1.94 10.05 -11.01
CA LEU A 227 2.58 8.87 -11.58
C LEU A 227 4.12 8.97 -11.47
N GLY A 228 4.69 10.11 -11.85
CA GLY A 228 6.13 10.35 -11.78
C GLY A 228 6.69 10.21 -10.37
N MET A 229 6.02 10.77 -9.36
CA MET A 229 6.40 10.64 -7.96
C MET A 229 6.31 9.20 -7.46
N THR A 230 5.25 8.47 -7.85
CA THR A 230 5.11 7.05 -7.50
C THR A 230 6.24 6.20 -8.11
N CYS A 231 6.55 6.43 -9.38
CA CYS A 231 7.66 5.77 -10.07
C CYS A 231 9.02 6.14 -9.46
N ALA A 232 9.22 7.39 -9.06
CA ALA A 232 10.45 7.84 -8.39
C ALA A 232 10.62 7.14 -7.03
N PHE A 233 9.55 7.01 -6.25
CA PHE A 233 9.58 6.30 -4.97
C PHE A 233 9.83 4.79 -5.16
N LEU A 234 9.25 4.18 -6.20
CA LEU A 234 9.54 2.80 -6.59
C LEU A 234 11.02 2.62 -6.95
N ALA A 235 11.54 3.47 -7.82
CA ALA A 235 12.94 3.41 -8.25
C ALA A 235 13.91 3.62 -7.07
N GLY A 236 13.62 4.56 -6.18
CA GLY A 236 14.38 4.78 -4.95
C GLY A 236 14.38 3.55 -4.04
N SER A 237 13.21 2.93 -3.82
CA SER A 237 13.09 1.71 -3.04
C SER A 237 13.85 0.54 -3.68
N MET A 238 13.82 0.40 -4.99
CA MET A 238 14.61 -0.60 -5.73
C MET A 238 16.12 -0.37 -5.57
N ALA A 239 16.56 0.88 -5.64
CA ALA A 239 17.97 1.23 -5.44
C ALA A 239 18.43 0.89 -4.02
N VAL A 240 17.61 1.17 -3.00
CA VAL A 240 17.92 0.81 -1.60
C VAL A 240 18.00 -0.71 -1.43
N VAL A 241 17.07 -1.48 -1.99
CA VAL A 241 17.12 -2.95 -1.95
C VAL A 241 18.38 -3.48 -2.63
N ALA A 242 18.71 -2.96 -3.82
CA ALA A 242 19.93 -3.36 -4.53
C ALA A 242 21.19 -3.04 -3.72
N TRP A 243 21.22 -1.91 -3.03
CA TRP A 243 22.32 -1.53 -2.14
C TRP A 243 22.41 -2.49 -0.93
N ILE A 244 21.29 -2.82 -0.27
CA ILE A 244 21.24 -3.74 0.86
C ILE A 244 21.86 -5.10 0.48
N PHE A 245 21.46 -5.66 -0.65
CA PHE A 245 21.97 -6.97 -1.08
C PHE A 245 23.43 -6.93 -1.53
N ARG A 246 23.89 -5.83 -2.13
CA ARG A 246 25.29 -5.67 -2.51
C ARG A 246 26.20 -5.46 -1.32
N SER A 247 25.76 -4.72 -0.31
CA SER A 247 26.53 -4.44 0.90
C SER A 247 26.42 -5.56 1.96
N GLY A 248 25.44 -6.44 1.85
CA GLY A 248 25.12 -7.44 2.88
C GLY A 248 24.53 -6.85 4.15
N TYR A 249 24.07 -5.59 4.12
CA TYR A 249 23.58 -4.86 5.28
C TYR A 249 22.40 -5.57 5.94
N ARG A 250 22.57 -5.96 7.21
CA ARG A 250 21.56 -6.62 8.06
C ARG A 250 20.89 -7.88 7.47
N LEU A 251 21.46 -8.49 6.44
CA LEU A 251 21.01 -9.77 5.90
C LEU A 251 21.45 -10.94 6.78
N LYS A 252 22.56 -10.77 7.47
CA LYS A 252 23.11 -11.71 8.47
C LYS A 252 23.12 -10.98 9.81
N THR A 253 22.43 -11.53 10.78
CA THR A 253 22.51 -11.12 12.18
C THR A 253 23.52 -11.97 12.88
#